data_6a0b822214efe4f1436b34a7ef06260d
#
_entry.id   6a0b822214efe4f1436b34a7ef06260d
#
_cell.length_a   1.000
_cell.length_b   1.000
_cell.length_c   1.000
_cell.angle_alpha   90.00
_cell.angle_beta   90.00
_cell.angle_gamma   90.00
#
_symmetry.space_group_name_H-M   'P 1'
#
loop_
_entity.id
_entity.type
_entity.pdbx_description
1 polymer ?
#
loop_
_entity_poly.entity_id
_entity_poly.type
_entity_poly.pdbx_seq_one_letter_code
_entity_poly.pdbx_strand_id
1 'polypeptide(L)'
;MLRAFSSNPVTRGVLSFLFRPRKSLPIECFGQTYHHPFGNAAGLDKRAEALRGWESIGLSFIEIGGVTEHEQGGNPKPRMFRSTSSRSLVNRMGFNNPGSENIALQLKQHFTKYGSPSVPLWANLGKSKTTPLDEAPNDYAQTMDRLWEFCDVFVINVSSPNTPNLRELQHDRALESIIHSCQKVNQKNSKLTQTKPKPLLVKIAPDLSDDQLVAIVQTARSVGCDG
;
A
#
# COMPACT_ATOMS: atom_id res chain seq x y z
N MET A 1 -12.91 -15.14 1.85
CA MET A 1 -12.44 -16.52 2.07
C MET A 1 -11.20 -16.53 2.98
N LEU A 2 -10.06 -15.95 2.62
CA LEU A 2 -8.82 -15.96 3.41
C LEU A 2 -9.02 -15.45 4.86
N ARG A 3 -9.74 -14.33 5.06
CA ARG A 3 -10.11 -13.81 6.39
C ARG A 3 -10.83 -14.87 7.26
N ALA A 4 -11.81 -15.57 6.70
CA ALA A 4 -12.57 -16.58 7.44
C ALA A 4 -11.69 -17.77 7.84
N PHE A 5 -10.87 -18.25 6.93
CA PHE A 5 -9.95 -19.37 7.22
C PHE A 5 -8.85 -18.99 8.22
N SER A 6 -8.40 -17.74 8.23
CA SER A 6 -7.34 -17.30 9.15
C SER A 6 -7.85 -16.90 10.55
N SER A 7 -9.16 -16.80 10.76
CA SER A 7 -9.73 -16.52 12.09
C SER A 7 -9.59 -17.69 13.06
N ASN A 8 -9.57 -18.92 12.57
CA ASN A 8 -9.44 -20.14 13.38
C ASN A 8 -7.98 -20.63 13.40
N PRO A 9 -7.39 -20.94 14.58
CA PRO A 9 -6.01 -21.42 14.69
C PRO A 9 -5.72 -22.71 13.91
N VAL A 10 -6.67 -23.64 13.88
CA VAL A 10 -6.51 -24.93 13.16
C VAL A 10 -6.41 -24.73 11.66
N THR A 11 -7.36 -24.00 11.07
CA THR A 11 -7.34 -23.73 9.62
C THR A 11 -6.13 -22.89 9.23
N ARG A 12 -5.67 -21.99 10.09
CA ARG A 12 -4.45 -21.24 9.91
C ARG A 12 -3.20 -22.14 9.91
N GLY A 13 -3.15 -23.09 10.82
CA GLY A 13 -2.09 -24.13 10.84
C GLY A 13 -2.05 -24.94 9.54
N VAL A 14 -3.22 -25.35 9.04
CA VAL A 14 -3.33 -26.04 7.76
C VAL A 14 -2.85 -25.17 6.59
N LEU A 15 -3.26 -23.89 6.54
CA LEU A 15 -2.78 -22.96 5.51
C LEU A 15 -1.26 -22.81 5.56
N SER A 16 -0.67 -22.64 6.74
CA SER A 16 0.78 -22.57 6.91
C SER A 16 1.49 -23.83 6.45
N PHE A 17 0.95 -24.99 6.78
CA PHE A 17 1.54 -26.26 6.36
C PHE A 17 1.53 -26.45 4.84
N LEU A 18 0.44 -26.04 4.18
CA LEU A 18 0.27 -26.25 2.74
C LEU A 18 1.02 -25.21 1.88
N PHE A 19 1.07 -23.95 2.34
CA PHE A 19 1.46 -22.83 1.47
C PHE A 19 2.74 -22.11 1.91
N ARG A 20 3.19 -22.25 3.16
CA ARG A 20 4.41 -21.59 3.61
C ARG A 20 5.62 -22.09 2.84
N PRO A 21 6.46 -21.20 2.27
CA PRO A 21 7.67 -21.60 1.58
C PRO A 21 8.58 -22.46 2.47
N ARG A 22 9.03 -23.59 1.94
CA ARG A 22 9.93 -24.50 2.67
C ARG A 22 11.38 -24.03 2.67
N LYS A 23 11.75 -23.18 1.71
CA LYS A 23 13.09 -22.58 1.60
C LYS A 23 12.98 -21.09 1.80
N SER A 24 13.85 -20.51 2.60
CA SER A 24 14.03 -19.09 2.71
C SER A 24 14.98 -18.62 1.61
N LEU A 25 14.71 -17.44 1.06
CA LEU A 25 15.58 -16.71 0.13
C LEU A 25 15.65 -15.27 0.64
N PRO A 26 16.33 -15.04 1.79
CA PRO A 26 16.29 -13.77 2.48
C PRO A 26 16.91 -12.66 1.64
N ILE A 27 16.29 -11.50 1.70
CA ILE A 27 16.81 -10.27 1.11
C ILE A 27 16.78 -9.15 2.15
N GLU A 28 17.80 -8.32 2.10
CA GLU A 28 17.85 -7.06 2.88
C GLU A 28 17.36 -5.92 1.99
N CYS A 29 16.31 -5.24 2.41
CA CYS A 29 15.75 -4.11 1.68
C CYS A 29 15.13 -3.11 2.66
N PHE A 30 15.31 -1.81 2.42
CA PHE A 30 14.76 -0.74 3.25
C PHE A 30 15.09 -0.88 4.75
N GLY A 31 16.29 -1.40 5.06
CA GLY A 31 16.73 -1.62 6.44
C GLY A 31 16.00 -2.74 7.19
N GLN A 32 15.32 -3.62 6.47
CA GLN A 32 14.58 -4.77 7.00
C GLN A 32 14.96 -6.06 6.28
N THR A 33 14.90 -7.19 6.98
CA THR A 33 15.11 -8.52 6.41
C THR A 33 13.77 -9.13 6.00
N TYR A 34 13.67 -9.50 4.73
CA TYR A 34 12.51 -10.21 4.16
C TYR A 34 12.89 -11.68 3.95
N HIS A 35 12.00 -12.62 4.32
CA HIS A 35 12.26 -14.05 4.17
C HIS A 35 12.43 -14.49 2.71
N HIS A 36 11.83 -13.75 1.80
CA HIS A 36 11.91 -13.89 0.34
C HIS A 36 11.29 -12.66 -0.33
N PRO A 37 11.54 -12.42 -1.66
CA PRO A 37 11.08 -11.19 -2.34
C PRO A 37 9.59 -11.15 -2.71
N PHE A 38 8.74 -12.01 -2.15
CA PHE A 38 7.33 -12.08 -2.53
C PHE A 38 6.40 -11.56 -1.43
N GLY A 39 5.54 -10.64 -1.80
CA GLY A 39 4.40 -10.14 -1.02
C GLY A 39 3.13 -10.06 -1.86
N ASN A 40 2.02 -9.65 -1.28
CA ASN A 40 0.84 -9.32 -2.06
C ASN A 40 0.93 -7.87 -2.56
N ALA A 41 0.32 -7.60 -3.71
CA ALA A 41 0.17 -6.24 -4.20
C ALA A 41 -1.08 -5.57 -3.61
N ALA A 42 -1.07 -4.25 -3.53
CA ALA A 42 -2.24 -3.44 -3.20
C ALA A 42 -3.45 -3.78 -4.09
N GLY A 43 -4.63 -3.71 -3.50
CA GLY A 43 -5.88 -4.06 -4.15
C GLY A 43 -6.44 -5.44 -3.76
N LEU A 44 -5.62 -6.34 -3.22
CA LEU A 44 -6.05 -7.65 -2.71
C LEU A 44 -6.64 -7.55 -1.29
N ASP A 45 -6.06 -6.72 -0.44
CA ASP A 45 -6.59 -6.43 0.91
C ASP A 45 -6.74 -4.91 1.12
N LYS A 46 -7.82 -4.37 0.57
CA LYS A 46 -8.10 -2.93 0.62
C LYS A 46 -8.55 -2.44 1.99
N ARG A 47 -8.86 -3.34 2.89
CA ARG A 47 -9.45 -3.06 4.20
C ARG A 47 -8.59 -3.55 5.36
N ALA A 48 -7.42 -4.12 5.10
CA ALA A 48 -6.58 -4.76 6.11
C ALA A 48 -7.34 -5.83 6.92
N GLU A 49 -8.18 -6.63 6.26
CA GLU A 49 -9.06 -7.61 6.93
C GLU A 49 -8.46 -9.01 7.05
N ALA A 50 -7.42 -9.32 6.26
CA ALA A 50 -6.91 -10.68 6.15
C ALA A 50 -5.41 -10.81 6.53
N LEU A 51 -4.87 -9.91 7.37
CA LEU A 51 -3.44 -9.88 7.71
C LEU A 51 -2.92 -11.24 8.16
N ARG A 52 -3.58 -11.90 9.11
CA ARG A 52 -3.20 -13.24 9.58
C ARG A 52 -3.29 -14.32 8.49
N GLY A 53 -4.17 -14.11 7.52
CA GLY A 53 -4.30 -15.02 6.38
C GLY A 53 -3.11 -14.92 5.44
N TRP A 54 -2.69 -13.70 5.16
CA TRP A 54 -1.51 -13.44 4.34
C TRP A 54 -0.22 -13.99 4.98
N GLU A 55 -0.04 -13.78 6.28
CA GLU A 55 1.04 -14.41 7.04
C GLU A 55 1.01 -15.93 6.97
N SER A 56 -0.19 -16.51 7.11
CA SER A 56 -0.36 -17.98 7.14
C SER A 56 0.03 -18.65 5.82
N ILE A 57 -0.19 -18.00 4.69
CA ILE A 57 0.27 -18.53 3.40
C ILE A 57 1.73 -18.19 3.10
N GLY A 58 2.41 -17.53 4.03
CA GLY A 58 3.85 -17.33 4.03
C GLY A 58 4.33 -16.19 3.16
N LEU A 59 3.54 -15.11 2.99
CA LEU A 59 4.04 -13.89 2.36
C LEU A 59 5.12 -13.24 3.23
N SER A 60 6.11 -12.62 2.59
CA SER A 60 7.22 -11.97 3.26
C SER A 60 6.95 -10.52 3.64
N PHE A 61 5.96 -9.91 3.04
CA PHE A 61 5.38 -8.61 3.41
C PHE A 61 3.93 -8.54 2.94
N ILE A 62 3.16 -7.64 3.52
CA ILE A 62 1.74 -7.45 3.20
C ILE A 62 1.54 -6.01 2.79
N GLU A 63 1.07 -5.75 1.55
CA GLU A 63 0.68 -4.43 1.09
C GLU A 63 -0.84 -4.29 1.15
N ILE A 64 -1.33 -3.37 2.00
CA ILE A 64 -2.75 -3.01 2.10
C ILE A 64 -3.09 -1.81 1.22
N GLY A 65 -4.35 -1.66 0.84
CA GLY A 65 -4.83 -0.47 0.13
C GLY A 65 -5.11 -0.71 -1.35
N GLY A 66 -5.12 0.30 -2.25
CA GLY A 66 -4.91 1.75 -1.98
C GLY A 66 -5.90 2.33 -0.97
N VAL A 67 -5.33 2.97 0.00
CA VAL A 67 -6.05 3.73 1.03
C VAL A 67 -6.08 5.20 0.63
N THR A 68 -7.23 5.85 0.76
CA THR A 68 -7.41 7.28 0.54
C THR A 68 -7.77 7.97 1.86
N GLU A 69 -7.57 9.26 1.97
CA GLU A 69 -7.94 10.00 3.16
C GLU A 69 -9.42 9.79 3.49
N HIS A 70 -10.28 10.03 2.50
CA HIS A 70 -11.72 9.88 2.62
C HIS A 70 -12.19 8.52 2.15
N GLU A 71 -13.28 8.03 2.76
CA GLU A 71 -14.00 6.86 2.28
C GLU A 71 -14.52 7.07 0.86
N GLN A 72 -14.45 6.03 0.04
CA GLN A 72 -15.07 6.06 -1.28
C GLN A 72 -15.55 4.68 -1.73
N GLY A 73 -16.75 4.63 -2.31
CA GLY A 73 -17.38 3.41 -2.80
C GLY A 73 -16.71 2.84 -4.06
N GLY A 74 -15.90 3.64 -4.73
CA GLY A 74 -15.33 3.33 -6.04
C GLY A 74 -16.32 3.52 -7.19
N ASN A 75 -15.95 3.01 -8.38
CA ASN A 75 -16.77 3.15 -9.57
C ASN A 75 -18.02 2.24 -9.52
N PRO A 76 -19.10 2.55 -10.27
CA PRO A 76 -20.30 1.72 -10.36
C PRO A 76 -19.97 0.28 -10.80
N LYS A 77 -20.73 -0.67 -10.29
CA LYS A 77 -20.67 -2.07 -10.73
C LYS A 77 -21.47 -2.28 -12.03
N PRO A 78 -21.08 -3.24 -12.90
CA PRO A 78 -19.94 -4.14 -12.80
C PRO A 78 -18.60 -3.41 -13.04
N ARG A 79 -17.56 -3.77 -12.29
CA ARG A 79 -16.27 -3.07 -12.31
C ARG A 79 -15.03 -3.97 -12.31
N MET A 80 -15.24 -5.27 -12.44
CA MET A 80 -14.20 -6.27 -12.63
C MET A 80 -14.70 -7.32 -13.62
N PHE A 81 -13.88 -7.62 -14.60
CA PHE A 81 -14.21 -8.52 -15.71
C PHE A 81 -13.08 -9.52 -15.91
N ARG A 82 -13.45 -10.77 -16.17
CA ARG A 82 -12.51 -11.84 -16.44
C ARG A 82 -12.53 -12.18 -17.93
N SER A 83 -11.37 -12.16 -18.57
CA SER A 83 -11.17 -12.74 -19.88
C SER A 83 -10.46 -14.09 -19.74
N THR A 84 -11.21 -15.17 -19.93
CA THR A 84 -10.67 -16.54 -19.81
C THR A 84 -9.72 -16.89 -20.94
N SER A 85 -10.00 -16.43 -22.15
CA SER A 85 -9.18 -16.67 -23.35
C SER A 85 -7.79 -16.04 -23.25
N SER A 86 -7.70 -14.81 -22.73
CA SER A 86 -6.43 -14.10 -22.52
C SER A 86 -5.84 -14.27 -21.11
N ARG A 87 -6.47 -15.09 -20.25
CA ARG A 87 -6.08 -15.30 -18.84
C ARG A 87 -5.86 -13.99 -18.08
N SER A 88 -6.71 -12.99 -18.32
CA SER A 88 -6.54 -11.65 -17.77
C SER A 88 -7.75 -11.18 -16.98
N LEU A 89 -7.53 -10.17 -16.13
CA LEU A 89 -8.56 -9.42 -15.42
C LEU A 89 -8.49 -7.96 -15.86
N VAL A 90 -9.65 -7.42 -16.25
CA VAL A 90 -9.82 -5.99 -16.52
C VAL A 90 -10.64 -5.40 -15.39
N ASN A 91 -10.19 -4.27 -14.83
CA ASN A 91 -10.93 -3.63 -13.75
C ASN A 91 -11.00 -2.10 -13.90
N ARG A 92 -12.04 -1.55 -13.29
CA ARG A 92 -12.24 -0.11 -13.10
C ARG A 92 -12.70 0.16 -11.66
N MET A 93 -11.93 -0.32 -10.68
CA MET A 93 -12.34 -0.35 -9.27
C MET A 93 -12.53 1.06 -8.66
N GLY A 94 -11.67 2.04 -8.98
CA GLY A 94 -11.77 3.42 -8.50
C GLY A 94 -11.46 3.57 -7.01
N PHE A 95 -10.43 2.88 -6.51
CA PHE A 95 -9.94 2.95 -5.11
C PHE A 95 -11.04 2.79 -4.05
N ASN A 96 -11.97 1.85 -4.24
CA ASN A 96 -12.98 1.57 -3.22
C ASN A 96 -12.32 1.11 -1.91
N ASN A 97 -12.46 1.92 -0.87
CA ASN A 97 -11.90 1.67 0.46
C ASN A 97 -12.68 2.47 1.51
N PRO A 98 -12.60 2.13 2.81
CA PRO A 98 -13.36 2.79 3.87
C PRO A 98 -12.73 4.09 4.39
N GLY A 99 -11.68 4.59 3.76
CA GLY A 99 -10.92 5.76 4.22
C GLY A 99 -9.86 5.42 5.28
N SER A 100 -8.87 6.31 5.40
CA SER A 100 -7.70 6.09 6.27
C SER A 100 -8.07 5.98 7.75
N GLU A 101 -9.07 6.70 8.21
CA GLU A 101 -9.53 6.65 9.60
C GLU A 101 -10.07 5.27 9.99
N ASN A 102 -10.94 4.69 9.15
CA ASN A 102 -11.49 3.37 9.41
C ASN A 102 -10.43 2.27 9.25
N ILE A 103 -9.47 2.43 8.35
CA ILE A 103 -8.33 1.49 8.23
C ILE A 103 -7.46 1.55 9.48
N ALA A 104 -7.12 2.74 9.98
CA ALA A 104 -6.34 2.92 11.19
C ALA A 104 -7.06 2.28 12.41
N LEU A 105 -8.37 2.51 12.54
CA LEU A 105 -9.18 1.89 13.59
C LEU A 105 -9.16 0.35 13.50
N GLN A 106 -9.29 -0.20 12.29
CA GLN A 106 -9.23 -1.64 12.06
C GLN A 106 -7.85 -2.22 12.40
N LEU A 107 -6.78 -1.56 12.00
CA LEU A 107 -5.41 -1.98 12.34
C LEU A 107 -5.19 -1.93 13.86
N LYS A 108 -5.63 -0.87 14.53
CA LYS A 108 -5.56 -0.75 15.97
C LYS A 108 -6.28 -1.90 16.67
N GLN A 109 -7.51 -2.21 16.27
CA GLN A 109 -8.28 -3.35 16.80
C GLN A 109 -7.57 -4.69 16.55
N HIS A 110 -7.01 -4.85 15.34
CA HIS A 110 -6.26 -6.05 15.00
C HIS A 110 -5.02 -6.21 15.87
N PHE A 111 -4.21 -5.16 16.01
CA PHE A 111 -2.97 -5.19 16.78
C PHE A 111 -3.23 -5.38 18.28
N THR A 112 -4.29 -4.77 18.81
CA THR A 112 -4.73 -4.99 20.21
C THR A 112 -5.11 -6.45 20.45
N LYS A 113 -5.77 -7.09 19.49
CA LYS A 113 -6.27 -8.45 19.64
C LYS A 113 -5.24 -9.54 19.32
N TYR A 114 -4.37 -9.30 18.35
CA TYR A 114 -3.51 -10.36 17.79
C TYR A 114 -2.03 -10.01 17.77
N GLY A 115 -1.65 -8.78 18.14
CA GLY A 115 -0.31 -8.22 17.92
C GLY A 115 -0.10 -7.72 16.50
N SER A 116 1.04 -7.09 16.29
CA SER A 116 1.50 -6.69 14.94
C SER A 116 1.77 -7.93 14.10
N PRO A 117 1.61 -7.84 12.75
CA PRO A 117 2.06 -8.90 11.85
C PRO A 117 3.53 -9.26 12.08
N SER A 118 3.88 -10.52 11.87
CA SER A 118 5.27 -11.01 11.95
C SER A 118 6.10 -10.67 10.71
N VAL A 119 5.47 -10.07 9.71
CA VAL A 119 6.08 -9.59 8.47
C VAL A 119 5.78 -8.12 8.27
N PRO A 120 6.63 -7.37 7.56
CA PRO A 120 6.41 -5.95 7.31
C PRO A 120 5.05 -5.64 6.68
N LEU A 121 4.37 -4.62 7.21
CA LEU A 121 3.11 -4.12 6.70
C LEU A 121 3.35 -2.84 5.90
N TRP A 122 2.98 -2.88 4.63
CA TRP A 122 3.10 -1.77 3.70
C TRP A 122 1.74 -1.11 3.46
N ALA A 123 1.69 0.21 3.42
CA ALA A 123 0.49 0.96 3.07
C ALA A 123 0.60 1.60 1.70
N ASN A 124 -0.26 1.21 0.78
CA ASN A 124 -0.41 1.85 -0.52
C ASN A 124 -1.39 3.03 -0.39
N LEU A 125 -0.88 4.24 -0.59
CA LEU A 125 -1.61 5.49 -0.45
C LEU A 125 -2.12 5.96 -1.82
N GLY A 126 -3.36 6.37 -1.89
CA GLY A 126 -3.94 6.95 -3.08
C GLY A 126 -4.67 8.25 -2.78
N LYS A 127 -4.79 9.14 -3.76
CA LYS A 127 -5.58 10.37 -3.63
C LYS A 127 -7.07 10.06 -3.60
N SER A 128 -7.79 10.70 -2.71
CA SER A 128 -9.26 10.64 -2.69
C SER A 128 -9.83 11.24 -3.98
N LYS A 129 -10.91 10.67 -4.49
CA LYS A 129 -11.53 11.11 -5.73
C LYS A 129 -12.08 12.54 -5.62
N THR A 130 -12.58 12.89 -4.44
CA THR A 130 -13.18 14.20 -4.14
C THR A 130 -12.14 15.30 -3.89
N THR A 131 -10.90 14.94 -3.57
CA THR A 131 -9.83 15.90 -3.31
C THR A 131 -9.34 16.50 -4.64
N PRO A 132 -9.25 17.83 -4.78
CA PRO A 132 -8.63 18.50 -5.93
C PRO A 132 -7.16 18.09 -6.11
N LEU A 133 -6.60 18.28 -7.31
CA LEU A 133 -5.21 17.87 -7.59
C LEU A 133 -4.19 18.70 -6.83
N ASP A 134 -4.44 19.97 -6.63
CA ASP A 134 -3.59 20.89 -5.87
C ASP A 134 -3.56 20.60 -4.37
N GLU A 135 -4.60 19.94 -3.84
CA GLU A 135 -4.69 19.47 -2.47
C GLU A 135 -4.16 18.05 -2.27
N ALA A 136 -3.76 17.36 -3.35
CA ALA A 136 -3.25 15.99 -3.28
C ALA A 136 -2.10 15.82 -2.26
N PRO A 137 -1.12 16.72 -2.15
CA PRO A 137 -0.04 16.60 -1.17
C PRO A 137 -0.54 16.45 0.26
N ASN A 138 -1.61 17.16 0.62
CA ASN A 138 -2.22 17.09 1.94
C ASN A 138 -3.01 15.78 2.15
N ASP A 139 -3.76 15.32 1.15
CA ASP A 139 -4.53 14.06 1.17
C ASP A 139 -3.61 12.85 1.44
N TYR A 140 -2.48 12.74 0.70
CA TYR A 140 -1.49 11.70 0.93
C TYR A 140 -0.84 11.80 2.32
N ALA A 141 -0.47 13.01 2.74
CA ALA A 141 0.18 13.26 4.02
C ALA A 141 -0.73 12.89 5.20
N GLN A 142 -2.01 13.25 5.16
CA GLN A 142 -2.97 12.91 6.21
C GLN A 142 -3.24 11.40 6.26
N THR A 143 -3.36 10.76 5.10
CA THR A 143 -3.48 9.29 5.03
C THR A 143 -2.26 8.62 5.66
N MET A 144 -1.06 9.07 5.35
CA MET A 144 0.18 8.58 5.93
C MET A 144 0.23 8.80 7.46
N ASP A 145 -0.12 10.00 7.93
CA ASP A 145 -0.08 10.35 9.37
C ASP A 145 -0.97 9.39 10.20
N ARG A 146 -2.19 9.11 9.73
CA ARG A 146 -3.12 8.19 10.38
C ARG A 146 -2.64 6.74 10.42
N LEU A 147 -1.89 6.31 9.39
CA LEU A 147 -1.42 4.92 9.27
C LEU A 147 0.00 4.72 9.79
N TRP A 148 0.68 5.81 10.17
CA TRP A 148 2.11 5.80 10.41
C TRP A 148 2.53 4.81 11.53
N GLU A 149 1.79 4.74 12.63
CA GLU A 149 2.13 3.85 13.74
C GLU A 149 1.99 2.35 13.40
N PHE A 150 1.17 2.01 12.39
CA PHE A 150 0.84 0.62 12.06
C PHE A 150 1.67 0.03 10.93
N CYS A 151 2.20 0.86 10.03
CA CYS A 151 2.82 0.39 8.80
C CYS A 151 4.34 0.62 8.83
N ASP A 152 5.08 -0.26 8.16
CA ASP A 152 6.54 -0.23 8.12
C ASP A 152 7.09 0.47 6.88
N VAL A 153 6.33 0.49 5.79
CA VAL A 153 6.69 1.10 4.49
C VAL A 153 5.47 1.79 3.90
N PHE A 154 5.67 2.93 3.26
CA PHE A 154 4.62 3.67 2.57
C PHE A 154 4.86 3.74 1.07
N VAL A 155 3.81 3.52 0.28
CA VAL A 155 3.85 3.53 -1.18
C VAL A 155 2.92 4.62 -1.70
N ILE A 156 3.47 5.71 -2.22
CA ILE A 156 2.74 6.77 -2.91
C ILE A 156 2.29 6.25 -4.27
N ASN A 157 1.00 6.03 -4.45
CA ASN A 157 0.45 5.45 -5.68
C ASN A 157 -0.17 6.53 -6.58
N VAL A 158 0.58 6.93 -7.59
CA VAL A 158 0.15 7.90 -8.63
C VAL A 158 -0.18 7.20 -9.96
N SER A 159 -0.27 5.86 -9.98
CA SER A 159 -0.34 5.05 -11.20
C SER A 159 -1.74 4.71 -11.69
N SER A 160 -2.79 4.87 -10.87
CA SER A 160 -4.11 4.36 -11.20
C SER A 160 -4.78 5.12 -12.35
N PRO A 161 -5.23 4.43 -13.41
CA PRO A 161 -6.01 5.04 -14.48
C PRO A 161 -7.50 5.24 -14.10
N ASN A 162 -7.91 4.69 -12.95
CA ASN A 162 -9.32 4.62 -12.54
C ASN A 162 -9.75 5.81 -11.66
N THR A 163 -8.86 6.73 -11.38
CA THR A 163 -9.12 8.00 -10.70
C THR A 163 -8.83 9.13 -11.69
N PRO A 164 -9.77 10.05 -11.96
CA PRO A 164 -9.56 11.13 -12.90
C PRO A 164 -8.27 11.90 -12.57
N ASN A 165 -7.49 12.18 -13.60
CA ASN A 165 -6.26 12.98 -13.59
C ASN A 165 -5.18 12.54 -12.59
N LEU A 166 -5.32 11.40 -11.94
CA LEU A 166 -4.33 10.92 -10.96
C LEU A 166 -2.93 10.78 -11.57
N ARG A 167 -2.84 10.36 -12.83
CA ARG A 167 -1.57 10.20 -13.52
C ARG A 167 -0.86 11.51 -13.84
N GLU A 168 -1.56 12.64 -13.80
CA GLU A 168 -0.95 13.97 -13.91
C GLU A 168 -0.04 14.26 -12.71
N LEU A 169 -0.30 13.61 -11.56
CA LEU A 169 0.55 13.70 -10.37
C LEU A 169 1.92 13.00 -10.51
N GLN A 170 2.18 12.30 -11.62
CA GLN A 170 3.50 11.75 -11.93
C GLN A 170 4.45 12.83 -12.50
N HIS A 171 3.94 14.00 -12.87
CA HIS A 171 4.76 15.12 -13.34
C HIS A 171 5.52 15.78 -12.18
N ASP A 172 6.74 16.19 -12.45
CA ASP A 172 7.79 16.56 -11.50
C ASP A 172 7.33 17.36 -10.28
N ARG A 173 6.74 18.54 -10.48
CA ARG A 173 6.35 19.42 -9.35
C ARG A 173 5.26 18.83 -8.47
N ALA A 174 4.28 18.15 -9.05
CA ALA A 174 3.18 17.56 -8.30
C ALA A 174 3.67 16.38 -7.48
N LEU A 175 4.47 15.51 -8.07
CA LEU A 175 5.08 14.37 -7.39
C LEU A 175 6.02 14.83 -6.26
N GLU A 176 6.88 15.80 -6.53
CA GLU A 176 7.78 16.41 -5.55
C GLU A 176 7.01 16.95 -4.33
N SER A 177 5.94 17.71 -4.56
CA SER A 177 5.09 18.25 -3.49
C SER A 177 4.46 17.16 -2.62
N ILE A 178 4.00 16.06 -3.23
CA ILE A 178 3.44 14.91 -2.50
C ILE A 178 4.52 14.25 -1.64
N ILE A 179 5.68 13.95 -2.22
CA ILE A 179 6.79 13.32 -1.50
C ILE A 179 7.22 14.20 -0.33
N HIS A 180 7.42 15.50 -0.53
CA HIS A 180 7.81 16.42 0.55
C HIS A 180 6.78 16.49 1.67
N SER A 181 5.48 16.48 1.35
CA SER A 181 4.43 16.49 2.37
C SER A 181 4.41 15.19 3.18
N CYS A 182 4.58 14.05 2.54
CA CYS A 182 4.74 12.76 3.21
C CYS A 182 6.03 12.70 4.06
N GLN A 183 7.15 13.22 3.56
CA GLN A 183 8.40 13.27 4.31
C GLN A 183 8.30 14.15 5.58
N LYS A 184 7.60 15.27 5.53
CA LYS A 184 7.34 16.10 6.72
C LYS A 184 6.62 15.32 7.81
N VAL A 185 5.58 14.57 7.43
CA VAL A 185 4.84 13.68 8.34
C VAL A 185 5.76 12.59 8.88
N ASN A 186 6.53 11.95 8.01
CA ASN A 186 7.47 10.89 8.36
C ASN A 186 8.51 11.36 9.39
N GLN A 187 9.12 12.51 9.15
CA GLN A 187 10.10 13.13 10.06
C GLN A 187 9.46 13.56 11.39
N LYS A 188 8.26 14.14 11.36
CA LYS A 188 7.51 14.52 12.57
C LYS A 188 7.28 13.29 13.45
N ASN A 189 6.72 12.23 12.87
CA ASN A 189 6.33 11.04 13.63
C ASN A 189 7.56 10.23 14.10
N SER A 190 8.60 10.13 13.30
CA SER A 190 9.85 9.48 13.70
C SER A 190 10.51 10.17 14.89
N LYS A 191 10.49 11.52 14.95
CA LYS A 191 10.98 12.28 16.11
C LYS A 191 10.13 12.06 17.35
N LEU A 192 8.80 12.05 17.21
CA LEU A 192 7.87 11.83 18.33
C LEU A 192 8.03 10.45 18.94
N THR A 193 8.27 9.43 18.12
CA THR A 193 8.40 8.04 18.56
C THR A 193 9.86 7.62 18.79
N GLN A 194 10.84 8.50 18.55
CA GLN A 194 12.27 8.22 18.65
C GLN A 194 12.71 7.03 17.78
N THR A 195 12.11 6.89 16.61
CA THR A 195 12.42 5.85 15.61
C THR A 195 13.01 6.48 14.35
N LYS A 196 13.52 5.64 13.43
CA LYS A 196 13.92 6.11 12.10
C LYS A 196 12.70 6.45 11.26
N PRO A 197 12.81 7.41 10.31
CA PRO A 197 11.80 7.58 9.26
C PRO A 197 11.56 6.26 8.53
N LYS A 198 10.31 6.02 8.15
CA LYS A 198 9.92 4.80 7.42
C LYS A 198 10.20 4.96 5.93
N PRO A 199 10.55 3.89 5.23
CA PRO A 199 10.78 3.93 3.79
C PRO A 199 9.57 4.46 3.03
N LEU A 200 9.83 5.31 2.03
CA LEU A 200 8.83 5.95 1.18
C LEU A 200 9.11 5.59 -0.28
N LEU A 201 8.17 4.92 -0.94
CA LEU A 201 8.27 4.44 -2.31
C LEU A 201 7.24 5.13 -3.20
N VAL A 202 7.52 5.21 -4.51
CA VAL A 202 6.57 5.71 -5.52
C VAL A 202 6.16 4.59 -6.46
N LYS A 203 4.86 4.32 -6.54
CA LYS A 203 4.29 3.37 -7.49
C LYS A 203 3.80 4.10 -8.74
N ILE A 204 4.45 3.82 -9.86
CA ILE A 204 4.23 4.44 -11.16
C ILE A 204 3.41 3.55 -12.10
N ALA A 205 2.90 4.12 -13.18
CA ALA A 205 2.18 3.40 -14.23
C ALA A 205 3.15 2.54 -15.09
N PRO A 206 2.72 1.38 -15.59
CA PRO A 206 3.58 0.48 -16.36
C PRO A 206 3.74 0.89 -17.84
N ASP A 207 2.96 1.85 -18.30
CA ASP A 207 2.84 2.30 -19.70
C ASP A 207 3.46 3.68 -19.93
N LEU A 208 4.50 4.00 -19.13
CA LEU A 208 5.32 5.21 -19.30
C LEU A 208 6.34 5.03 -20.42
N SER A 209 6.70 6.12 -21.11
CA SER A 209 7.87 6.13 -21.98
C SER A 209 9.16 6.13 -21.16
N ASP A 210 10.29 5.74 -21.80
CA ASP A 210 11.59 5.71 -21.13
C ASP A 210 11.98 7.10 -20.60
N ASP A 211 11.71 8.17 -21.34
CA ASP A 211 11.98 9.53 -20.88
C ASP A 211 11.16 9.92 -19.65
N GLN A 212 9.87 9.54 -19.61
CA GLN A 212 9.01 9.75 -18.45
C GLN A 212 9.51 8.96 -17.25
N LEU A 213 9.93 7.71 -17.46
CA LEU A 213 10.46 6.87 -16.40
C LEU A 213 11.73 7.49 -15.80
N VAL A 214 12.66 7.93 -16.66
CA VAL A 214 13.90 8.60 -16.22
C VAL A 214 13.60 9.86 -15.42
N ALA A 215 12.71 10.72 -15.91
CA ALA A 215 12.30 11.95 -15.22
C ALA A 215 11.72 11.67 -13.84
N ILE A 216 10.79 10.72 -13.73
CA ILE A 216 10.18 10.34 -12.43
C ILE A 216 11.22 9.80 -11.45
N VAL A 217 12.11 8.92 -11.92
CA VAL A 217 13.19 8.36 -11.08
C VAL A 217 14.13 9.46 -10.60
N GLN A 218 14.51 10.39 -11.46
CA GLN A 218 15.34 11.53 -11.09
C GLN A 218 14.66 12.41 -10.05
N THR A 219 13.39 12.74 -10.25
CA THR A 219 12.59 13.51 -9.28
C THR A 219 12.49 12.79 -7.94
N ALA A 220 12.07 11.53 -7.92
CA ALA A 220 11.94 10.76 -6.69
C ALA A 220 13.28 10.68 -5.92
N ARG A 221 14.38 10.46 -6.64
CA ARG A 221 15.73 10.40 -6.06
C ARG A 221 16.19 11.75 -5.51
N SER A 222 15.96 12.85 -6.24
CA SER A 222 16.40 14.21 -5.83
C SER A 222 15.73 14.65 -4.53
N VAL A 223 14.50 14.22 -4.28
CA VAL A 223 13.76 14.52 -3.05
C VAL A 223 13.91 13.44 -1.96
N GLY A 224 14.80 12.47 -2.15
CA GLY A 224 15.13 11.46 -1.13
C GLY A 224 14.05 10.41 -0.90
N CYS A 225 13.41 9.95 -1.96
CA CYS A 225 12.56 8.76 -1.93
C CYS A 225 13.42 7.49 -1.92
N ASP A 226 12.97 6.45 -1.25
CA ASP A 226 13.76 5.21 -1.06
C ASP A 226 13.64 4.24 -2.25
N GLY A 227 12.62 4.43 -3.12
CA GLY A 227 12.43 3.59 -4.30
C GLY A 227 11.21 3.96 -5.14
#